data_0bdc81fa1d60396e2539094f63c6dc24
#
_entry.id   0bdc81fa1d60396e2539094f63c6dc24
#
_cell.length_a   1.000
_cell.length_b   1.000
_cell.length_c   1.000
_cell.angle_alpha   90.00
_cell.angle_beta   90.00
_cell.angle_gamma   90.00
#
_symmetry.space_group_name_H-M   'P 1'
#
loop_
_entity.id
_entity.type
_entity.pdbx_description
1 polymer ?
#
loop_
_entity_poly.entity_id
_entity_poly.type
_entity_poly.pdbx_seq_one_letter_code
_entity_poly.pdbx_strand_id
1 'polypeptide(L)'
;MYKIAIRKLASAKGNVHIHRLRRYASTNNPAPARPSSPGFFSWLTGERSSLLPSLQIPLDGVAMPDVLPDSVETSITKSKTLPNGLTIVSESSRDSAASLGLYIDCGSVYETPMTCGATHLLEKMAFKSTKNRSHLRIVREVEAIGGNVAASASREQMGYTFDAIKIYVPQMVELLVDSVRNPVFLDWEVSAEMEKIKEEIGQLSKNPQGLLLEAIHSAGYSGALANPLLVSESALNNLNADVLQDFVLEHYTAPRMVLAASGVELEDIYSIAEPLLSDLERVPLPAEPKSEYVGGEFRQRADSDMAHVALAFEVPGGWRDEKAAITLTLLQILMGGGGSFSAGGPGKGMHSRLYARVLNEYQQLQSFSAFNSVFNDTGLFGIYASTTPEFSGKALELAARELIEISTRGKVSNLELSRAKESTKSAVLMNLESRMIVSEDIGRQFLTYKERKPVEHFLKAVDEISLNDIAEIGQKIVSSPPTLASYGDVTNVPSYDSLRRIFL
;
A
#
# COMPACT_ATOMS: atom_id res chain seq x y z
N MET A 1 2.17 1.62 -4.58
CA MET A 1 3.47 1.70 -3.91
C MET A 1 3.34 1.69 -2.38
N TYR A 2 2.75 2.67 -1.72
CA TYR A 2 2.68 2.77 -0.24
C TYR A 2 1.68 1.83 0.47
N LYS A 3 0.75 1.20 -0.22
CA LYS A 3 -0.25 0.30 0.40
C LYS A 3 0.32 -1.01 0.97
N ILE A 4 1.36 -1.55 0.37
CA ILE A 4 2.00 -2.81 0.83
C ILE A 4 2.77 -2.57 2.13
N ALA A 5 3.43 -1.43 2.25
CA ALA A 5 4.15 -1.07 3.47
C ALA A 5 3.22 -0.86 4.68
N ILE A 6 2.05 -0.25 4.49
CA ILE A 6 1.05 -0.07 5.54
C ILE A 6 0.41 -1.41 5.97
N ARG A 7 0.19 -2.36 5.04
CA ARG A 7 -0.30 -3.71 5.37
C ARG A 7 0.70 -4.51 6.22
N LYS A 8 2.01 -4.42 5.94
CA LYS A 8 3.03 -5.15 6.73
C LYS A 8 3.19 -4.62 8.16
N LEU A 9 2.98 -3.32 8.40
CA LEU A 9 2.97 -2.75 9.75
C LEU A 9 1.78 -3.20 10.61
N ALA A 10 0.65 -3.53 10.00
CA ALA A 10 -0.53 -4.03 10.70
C ALA A 10 -0.45 -5.53 11.04
N SER A 11 0.36 -6.34 10.34
CA SER A 11 0.45 -7.80 10.52
C SER A 11 1.60 -8.27 11.43
N ALA A 12 2.55 -7.40 11.80
CA ALA A 12 3.67 -7.74 12.66
C ALA A 12 3.30 -7.73 14.15
N LYS A 13 2.31 -8.54 14.55
CA LYS A 13 2.11 -8.94 15.95
C LYS A 13 2.75 -10.31 16.18
N GLY A 14 4.07 -10.35 16.23
CA GLY A 14 4.85 -11.51 16.66
C GLY A 14 5.53 -11.21 18.00
N ASN A 15 5.41 -12.12 18.95
CA ASN A 15 5.92 -12.07 20.32
C ASN A 15 7.40 -11.69 20.39
N VAL A 16 7.71 -10.57 21.02
CA VAL A 16 9.08 -10.21 21.40
C VAL A 16 9.33 -10.63 22.85
N HIS A 17 10.18 -11.62 23.05
CA HIS A 17 10.76 -11.95 24.35
C HIS A 17 11.65 -10.80 24.85
N ILE A 18 11.27 -10.25 25.99
CA ILE A 18 12.03 -9.17 26.64
C ILE A 18 13.25 -9.79 27.35
N HIS A 19 14.45 -9.61 26.79
CA HIS A 19 15.70 -9.81 27.53
C HIS A 19 15.99 -8.59 28.41
N ARG A 20 16.09 -8.84 29.73
CA ARG A 20 16.52 -7.88 30.76
C ARG A 20 17.93 -7.38 30.44
N LEU A 21 18.09 -6.11 30.10
CA LEU A 21 19.37 -5.42 30.19
C LEU A 21 19.54 -4.79 31.56
N ARG A 22 20.64 -5.14 32.22
CA ARG A 22 21.08 -4.61 33.52
C ARG A 22 21.46 -3.13 33.38
N ARG A 23 20.92 -2.31 34.24
CA ARG A 23 21.31 -0.92 34.44
C ARG A 23 22.72 -0.82 35.03
N TYR A 24 23.57 -0.04 34.39
CA TYR A 24 24.72 0.57 35.05
C TYR A 24 24.31 1.92 35.59
N ALA A 25 24.40 2.07 36.89
CA ALA A 25 24.23 3.35 37.56
C ALA A 25 25.53 4.13 37.47
N SER A 26 25.49 5.34 37.01
CA SER A 26 26.51 6.35 37.16
C SER A 26 25.94 7.52 37.91
N THR A 27 26.74 8.01 38.82
CA THR A 27 26.48 8.81 40.00
C THR A 27 26.41 10.32 39.70
N ASN A 28 25.59 11.00 40.54
CA ASN A 28 25.69 12.37 40.99
C ASN A 28 25.26 13.49 40.03
N ASN A 29 23.97 13.81 40.13
CA ASN A 29 23.50 15.20 40.05
C ASN A 29 22.43 15.42 41.12
N PRO A 30 22.38 16.58 41.80
CA PRO A 30 21.43 16.85 42.90
C PRO A 30 20.02 16.91 42.33
N ALA A 31 19.09 16.27 43.01
CA ALA A 31 17.69 16.23 42.64
C ALA A 31 17.08 17.66 42.68
N PRO A 32 16.30 18.06 41.65
CA PRO A 32 15.51 19.27 41.70
C PRO A 32 14.41 19.14 42.77
N ALA A 33 14.15 20.22 43.47
CA ALA A 33 13.15 20.32 44.52
C ALA A 33 11.77 19.87 44.03
N ARG A 34 11.13 18.93 44.77
CA ARG A 34 9.77 18.49 44.49
C ARG A 34 8.81 19.65 44.61
N PRO A 35 7.95 19.94 43.60
CA PRO A 35 6.83 20.82 43.79
C PRO A 35 5.89 20.19 44.83
N SER A 36 5.40 21.02 45.75
CA SER A 36 4.44 20.63 46.78
C SER A 36 3.19 20.00 46.14
N SER A 37 2.81 18.82 46.61
CA SER A 37 1.61 18.11 46.16
C SER A 37 0.37 18.98 46.37
N PRO A 38 -0.56 19.10 45.40
CA PRO A 38 -1.83 19.75 45.58
C PRO A 38 -2.63 19.04 46.68
N GLY A 39 -3.23 19.78 47.58
CA GLY A 39 -4.02 19.23 48.66
C GLY A 39 -5.20 18.40 48.17
N PHE A 40 -5.59 17.41 48.97
CA PHE A 40 -6.60 16.36 48.65
C PHE A 40 -8.00 16.91 48.24
N PHE A 41 -8.25 18.21 48.26
CA PHE A 41 -9.53 18.85 47.92
C PHE A 41 -9.53 19.72 46.65
N SER A 42 -8.43 19.76 45.88
CA SER A 42 -8.35 20.61 44.67
C SER A 42 -9.33 20.20 43.55
N TRP A 43 -9.88 18.97 43.59
CA TRP A 43 -10.89 18.51 42.64
C TRP A 43 -12.28 19.09 42.87
N LEU A 44 -12.52 19.66 44.07
CA LEU A 44 -13.82 20.24 44.46
C LEU A 44 -13.96 21.75 44.12
N THR A 45 -12.86 22.45 43.86
CA THR A 45 -12.84 23.88 43.62
C THR A 45 -12.89 24.33 42.17
N GLY A 46 -12.91 23.36 41.22
CA GLY A 46 -13.09 23.64 39.78
C GLY A 46 -11.96 24.46 39.14
N GLU A 47 -10.87 24.76 39.85
CA GLU A 47 -9.69 25.34 39.24
C GLU A 47 -8.98 24.26 38.42
N ARG A 48 -9.26 24.25 37.13
CA ARG A 48 -8.42 23.57 36.13
C ARG A 48 -7.06 24.29 36.14
N SER A 49 -6.17 23.86 37.04
CA SER A 49 -4.77 24.22 36.91
C SER A 49 -4.29 23.68 35.60
N SER A 50 -3.95 24.52 34.64
CA SER A 50 -3.26 24.25 33.41
C SER A 50 -1.80 23.81 33.70
N LEU A 51 -1.65 22.75 34.50
CA LEU A 51 -0.33 22.26 34.94
C LEU A 51 0.29 21.29 33.93
N LEU A 52 -0.41 20.94 32.87
CA LEU A 52 0.22 20.20 31.78
C LEU A 52 0.82 21.23 30.82
N PRO A 53 2.15 21.14 30.57
CA PRO A 53 2.79 21.99 29.57
C PRO A 53 2.08 21.75 28.23
N SER A 54 1.97 22.81 27.43
CA SER A 54 1.46 22.65 26.06
C SER A 54 2.19 21.53 25.37
N LEU A 55 1.46 20.64 24.68
CA LEU A 55 2.04 19.54 23.89
C LEU A 55 3.01 20.04 22.79
N GLN A 56 3.07 21.34 22.56
CA GLN A 56 3.94 21.99 21.57
C GLN A 56 5.20 22.59 22.18
N ILE A 57 5.36 22.56 23.49
CA ILE A 57 6.54 23.10 24.18
C ILE A 57 7.35 21.93 24.70
N PRO A 58 8.66 21.84 24.41
CA PRO A 58 9.54 20.83 25.00
C PRO A 58 9.45 20.88 26.54
N LEU A 59 9.59 19.72 27.18
CA LEU A 59 9.64 19.65 28.64
C LEU A 59 10.85 20.44 29.15
N ASP A 60 10.66 21.24 30.22
CA ASP A 60 11.72 21.97 30.85
C ASP A 60 12.89 21.07 31.24
N GLY A 61 14.11 21.44 30.85
CA GLY A 61 15.32 20.68 31.15
C GLY A 61 15.65 19.58 30.16
N VAL A 62 14.85 19.38 29.11
CA VAL A 62 15.17 18.50 27.97
C VAL A 62 15.79 19.35 26.87
N ALA A 63 17.09 19.22 26.66
CA ALA A 63 17.74 19.82 25.50
C ALA A 63 17.20 19.13 24.24
N MET A 64 16.54 19.90 23.37
CA MET A 64 16.20 19.40 22.04
C MET A 64 17.51 19.18 21.28
N PRO A 65 17.70 17.99 20.64
CA PRO A 65 18.83 17.80 19.77
C PRO A 65 18.75 18.81 18.61
N ASP A 66 19.90 19.24 18.14
CA ASP A 66 19.96 20.03 16.92
C ASP A 66 19.25 19.29 15.80
N VAL A 67 18.48 20.03 15.00
CA VAL A 67 17.83 19.46 13.83
C VAL A 67 18.94 18.91 12.93
N LEU A 68 19.06 17.60 12.86
CA LEU A 68 19.99 16.98 11.91
C LEU A 68 19.53 17.38 10.51
N PRO A 69 20.47 17.83 9.64
CA PRO A 69 20.11 18.07 8.25
C PRO A 69 19.56 16.78 7.65
N ASP A 70 18.47 16.88 6.89
CA ASP A 70 17.91 15.78 6.10
C ASP A 70 18.90 15.38 4.98
N SER A 71 20.10 14.92 5.35
CA SER A 71 21.09 14.41 4.41
C SER A 71 20.78 12.94 4.14
N VAL A 72 20.01 12.70 3.09
CA VAL A 72 19.92 11.38 2.49
C VAL A 72 21.19 11.18 1.67
N GLU A 73 21.95 10.10 1.92
CA GLU A 73 23.04 9.73 1.01
C GLU A 73 22.41 9.51 -0.37
N THR A 74 22.81 10.32 -1.35
CA THR A 74 22.31 10.21 -2.72
C THR A 74 22.84 8.93 -3.34
N SER A 75 22.04 7.90 -3.31
CA SER A 75 22.33 6.68 -4.04
C SER A 75 22.02 6.88 -5.53
N ILE A 76 22.97 6.50 -6.39
CA ILE A 76 22.81 6.66 -7.83
C ILE A 76 22.21 5.39 -8.42
N THR A 77 21.01 5.52 -8.96
CA THR A 77 20.37 4.45 -9.75
C THR A 77 20.97 4.42 -11.15
N LYS A 78 21.50 3.29 -11.56
CA LYS A 78 22.03 3.02 -12.90
C LYS A 78 21.11 2.07 -13.64
N SER A 79 20.93 2.25 -14.94
CA SER A 79 20.08 1.38 -15.77
C SER A 79 20.75 1.04 -17.10
N LYS A 80 20.41 -0.13 -17.64
CA LYS A 80 20.84 -0.60 -18.95
C LYS A 80 19.73 -1.42 -19.58
N THR A 81 19.39 -1.10 -20.81
CA THR A 81 18.34 -1.82 -21.55
C THR A 81 18.96 -2.81 -22.51
N LEU A 82 18.49 -4.06 -22.49
CA LEU A 82 18.87 -5.11 -23.42
C LEU A 82 18.33 -4.84 -24.83
N PRO A 83 18.93 -5.43 -25.90
CA PRO A 83 18.44 -5.26 -27.28
C PRO A 83 16.98 -5.67 -27.48
N ASN A 84 16.48 -6.62 -26.67
CA ASN A 84 15.09 -7.07 -26.71
C ASN A 84 14.10 -6.14 -25.98
N GLY A 85 14.58 -5.09 -25.29
CA GLY A 85 13.76 -4.08 -24.63
C GLY A 85 13.59 -4.28 -23.12
N LEU A 86 14.07 -5.40 -22.53
CA LEU A 86 14.08 -5.58 -21.08
C LEU A 86 15.07 -4.60 -20.44
N THR A 87 14.67 -3.98 -19.34
CA THR A 87 15.53 -3.02 -18.63
C THR A 87 16.05 -3.62 -17.32
N ILE A 88 17.35 -3.53 -17.11
CA ILE A 88 18.03 -3.92 -15.87
C ILE A 88 18.41 -2.64 -15.14
N VAL A 89 18.02 -2.53 -13.88
CA VAL A 89 18.22 -1.33 -13.07
C VAL A 89 18.80 -1.71 -11.72
N SER A 90 19.80 -0.97 -11.26
CA SER A 90 20.40 -1.24 -9.97
C SER A 90 20.80 0.01 -9.23
N GLU A 91 20.68 -0.05 -7.93
CA GLU A 91 21.20 0.93 -6.99
C GLU A 91 22.17 0.23 -6.04
N SER A 92 23.43 0.62 -6.09
CA SER A 92 24.46 0.04 -5.24
C SER A 92 24.38 0.59 -3.81
N SER A 93 24.71 -0.25 -2.84
CA SER A 93 24.85 0.14 -1.43
C SER A 93 26.04 -0.59 -0.82
N ARG A 94 26.54 -0.06 0.30
CA ARG A 94 27.62 -0.68 1.08
C ARG A 94 27.14 -1.80 2.00
N ASP A 95 25.82 -1.97 2.14
CA ASP A 95 25.24 -2.99 3.01
C ASP A 95 25.52 -4.40 2.53
N SER A 96 25.46 -5.35 3.46
CA SER A 96 25.67 -6.78 3.17
C SER A 96 24.46 -7.46 2.57
N ALA A 97 23.27 -6.85 2.65
CA ALA A 97 22.02 -7.38 2.11
C ALA A 97 21.80 -6.87 0.68
N ALA A 98 21.19 -7.72 -0.13
CA ALA A 98 20.72 -7.38 -1.48
C ALA A 98 19.27 -7.81 -1.65
N SER A 99 18.53 -7.04 -2.44
CA SER A 99 17.19 -7.38 -2.90
C SER A 99 17.12 -7.28 -4.41
N LEU A 100 16.51 -8.27 -5.02
CA LEU A 100 16.25 -8.33 -6.45
C LEU A 100 14.75 -8.44 -6.68
N GLY A 101 14.26 -7.82 -7.73
CA GLY A 101 12.87 -7.98 -8.14
C GLY A 101 12.75 -8.00 -9.65
N LEU A 102 11.95 -8.93 -10.17
CA LEU A 102 11.51 -8.91 -11.55
C LEU A 102 10.07 -8.42 -11.58
N TYR A 103 9.88 -7.25 -12.17
CA TYR A 103 8.60 -6.55 -12.22
C TYR A 103 8.08 -6.54 -13.64
N ILE A 104 6.79 -6.81 -13.78
CA ILE A 104 6.16 -7.03 -15.07
C ILE A 104 4.95 -6.09 -15.17
N ASP A 105 4.85 -5.36 -16.27
CA ASP A 105 3.68 -4.57 -16.64
C ASP A 105 2.57 -5.52 -17.09
N CYS A 106 1.99 -6.22 -16.12
CA CYS A 106 0.92 -7.18 -16.26
C CYS A 106 0.16 -7.29 -14.94
N GLY A 107 -1.16 -7.34 -15.01
CA GLY A 107 -2.02 -7.45 -13.85
C GLY A 107 -3.45 -7.77 -14.26
N SER A 108 -4.39 -7.69 -13.32
CA SER A 108 -5.79 -8.06 -13.60
C SER A 108 -6.46 -7.18 -14.67
N VAL A 109 -5.90 -6.00 -14.99
CA VAL A 109 -6.40 -5.15 -16.08
C VAL A 109 -6.26 -5.80 -17.46
N TYR A 110 -5.34 -6.74 -17.61
CA TYR A 110 -5.13 -7.49 -18.85
C TYR A 110 -5.92 -8.79 -18.92
N GLU A 111 -6.64 -9.14 -17.87
CA GLU A 111 -7.47 -10.33 -17.84
C GLU A 111 -8.73 -10.16 -18.70
N THR A 112 -9.06 -11.22 -19.42
CA THR A 112 -10.31 -11.39 -20.17
C THR A 112 -11.31 -12.19 -19.33
N PRO A 113 -12.59 -12.28 -19.71
CA PRO A 113 -13.54 -13.15 -19.00
C PRO A 113 -13.10 -14.63 -18.89
N MET A 114 -12.27 -15.12 -19.82
CA MET A 114 -11.74 -16.50 -19.80
C MET A 114 -10.51 -16.64 -18.89
N THR A 115 -9.74 -15.58 -18.72
CA THR A 115 -8.51 -15.57 -17.91
C THR A 115 -8.70 -14.85 -16.56
N CYS A 116 -9.96 -14.54 -16.20
CA CYS A 116 -10.28 -13.80 -14.96
C CYS A 116 -9.76 -14.56 -13.74
N GLY A 117 -8.89 -13.88 -12.94
CA GLY A 117 -8.21 -14.43 -11.78
C GLY A 117 -6.87 -15.10 -12.08
N ALA A 118 -6.40 -15.11 -13.33
CA ALA A 118 -5.11 -15.68 -13.70
C ALA A 118 -3.95 -15.03 -12.93
N THR A 119 -3.96 -13.69 -12.77
CA THR A 119 -2.91 -12.98 -12.02
C THR A 119 -2.91 -13.33 -10.54
N HIS A 120 -4.08 -13.53 -9.93
CA HIS A 120 -4.16 -14.01 -8.53
C HIS A 120 -3.61 -15.45 -8.40
N LEU A 121 -3.98 -16.35 -9.31
CA LEU A 121 -3.46 -17.72 -9.29
C LEU A 121 -1.96 -17.73 -9.59
N LEU A 122 -1.45 -16.90 -10.51
CA LEU A 122 -0.01 -16.77 -10.78
C LEU A 122 0.78 -16.27 -9.57
N GLU A 123 0.22 -15.37 -8.76
CA GLU A 123 0.82 -14.97 -7.47
C GLU A 123 1.00 -16.18 -6.54
N LYS A 124 -0.02 -17.05 -6.44
CA LYS A 124 0.02 -18.26 -5.61
C LYS A 124 0.92 -19.35 -6.20
N MET A 125 1.04 -19.40 -7.53
CA MET A 125 1.91 -20.32 -8.25
C MET A 125 3.38 -19.86 -8.31
N ALA A 126 3.69 -18.67 -7.79
CA ALA A 126 5.05 -18.15 -7.76
C ALA A 126 6.00 -19.11 -7.02
N PHE A 127 7.20 -19.29 -7.57
CA PHE A 127 8.25 -20.17 -7.01
C PHE A 127 7.83 -21.63 -6.84
N LYS A 128 6.85 -22.11 -7.62
CA LYS A 128 6.55 -23.54 -7.78
C LYS A 128 7.50 -24.18 -8.78
N SER A 129 7.17 -25.39 -9.24
CA SER A 129 8.04 -26.14 -10.15
C SER A 129 8.33 -25.40 -11.45
N THR A 130 9.59 -25.44 -11.88
CA THR A 130 10.07 -24.90 -13.16
C THR A 130 10.55 -26.06 -14.06
N LYS A 131 10.89 -25.76 -15.32
CA LYS A 131 11.52 -26.75 -16.24
C LYS A 131 12.83 -27.30 -15.68
N ASN A 132 13.55 -26.56 -14.83
CA ASN A 132 14.88 -26.90 -14.35
C ASN A 132 14.87 -27.37 -12.87
N ARG A 133 13.83 -27.04 -12.09
CA ARG A 133 13.78 -27.25 -10.63
C ARG A 133 12.39 -27.69 -10.19
N SER A 134 12.31 -28.70 -9.34
CA SER A 134 11.08 -29.00 -8.62
C SER A 134 10.84 -27.96 -7.52
N HIS A 135 9.60 -27.77 -7.10
CA HIS A 135 9.24 -26.86 -5.99
C HIS A 135 10.07 -27.12 -4.71
N LEU A 136 10.23 -28.40 -4.32
CA LEU A 136 11.04 -28.75 -3.14
C LEU A 136 12.52 -28.33 -3.30
N ARG A 137 13.06 -28.41 -4.50
CA ARG A 137 14.43 -27.97 -4.78
C ARG A 137 14.53 -26.45 -4.68
N ILE A 138 13.58 -25.69 -5.20
CA ILE A 138 13.53 -24.23 -5.07
C ILE A 138 13.51 -23.83 -3.59
N VAL A 139 12.61 -24.41 -2.79
CA VAL A 139 12.53 -24.15 -1.36
C VAL A 139 13.88 -24.40 -0.68
N ARG A 140 14.52 -25.55 -0.95
CA ARG A 140 15.83 -25.87 -0.35
C ARG A 140 16.95 -24.91 -0.78
N GLU A 141 16.98 -24.51 -2.04
CA GLU A 141 17.99 -23.56 -2.55
C GLU A 141 17.81 -22.18 -1.91
N VAL A 142 16.56 -21.71 -1.75
CA VAL A 142 16.25 -20.44 -1.04
C VAL A 142 16.63 -20.52 0.45
N GLU A 143 16.23 -21.58 1.14
CA GLU A 143 16.53 -21.76 2.56
C GLU A 143 18.03 -21.94 2.83
N ALA A 144 18.77 -22.61 1.93
CA ALA A 144 20.21 -22.85 2.08
C ALA A 144 21.02 -21.55 2.12
N ILE A 145 20.56 -20.48 1.45
CA ILE A 145 21.21 -19.17 1.45
C ILE A 145 20.58 -18.19 2.44
N GLY A 146 19.58 -18.66 3.23
CA GLY A 146 18.83 -17.81 4.15
C GLY A 146 18.03 -16.73 3.44
N GLY A 147 17.60 -16.97 2.21
CA GLY A 147 16.85 -16.04 1.39
C GLY A 147 15.35 -16.01 1.73
N ASN A 148 14.70 -14.98 1.25
CA ASN A 148 13.25 -14.83 1.31
C ASN A 148 12.74 -14.46 -0.08
N VAL A 149 11.71 -15.16 -0.54
CA VAL A 149 11.06 -14.92 -1.83
C VAL A 149 9.61 -14.53 -1.61
N ALA A 150 9.11 -13.61 -2.44
CA ALA A 150 7.72 -13.22 -2.43
C ALA A 150 7.25 -12.87 -3.84
N ALA A 151 5.95 -13.02 -4.07
CA ALA A 151 5.30 -12.48 -5.25
C ALA A 151 4.16 -11.56 -4.83
N SER A 152 3.83 -10.63 -5.68
CA SER A 152 2.71 -9.71 -5.49
C SER A 152 2.01 -9.43 -6.80
N ALA A 153 0.69 -9.63 -6.84
CA ALA A 153 -0.15 -9.21 -7.94
C ALA A 153 -0.85 -7.89 -7.59
N SER A 154 -0.91 -7.00 -8.55
CA SER A 154 -1.74 -5.81 -8.50
C SER A 154 -2.59 -5.70 -9.78
N ARG A 155 -3.40 -4.65 -9.91
CA ARG A 155 -4.20 -4.49 -11.12
C ARG A 155 -3.36 -4.22 -12.36
N GLU A 156 -2.27 -3.49 -12.24
CA GLU A 156 -1.44 -3.08 -13.38
C GLU A 156 -0.09 -3.79 -13.47
N GLN A 157 0.42 -4.33 -12.35
CA GLN A 157 1.78 -4.83 -12.28
C GLN A 157 1.87 -6.10 -11.43
N MET A 158 2.73 -7.02 -11.84
CA MET A 158 3.17 -8.15 -11.03
C MET A 158 4.64 -7.98 -10.63
N GLY A 159 4.98 -8.42 -9.43
CA GLY A 159 6.34 -8.40 -8.92
C GLY A 159 6.74 -9.74 -8.29
N TYR A 160 7.94 -10.18 -8.59
CA TYR A 160 8.59 -11.33 -7.99
C TYR A 160 9.87 -10.85 -7.32
N THR A 161 10.04 -11.07 -6.04
CA THR A 161 11.15 -10.54 -5.26
C THR A 161 11.96 -11.63 -4.58
N PHE A 162 13.25 -11.38 -4.42
CA PHE A 162 14.17 -12.26 -3.73
C PHE A 162 15.16 -11.44 -2.89
N ASP A 163 15.18 -11.67 -1.61
CA ASP A 163 16.05 -11.00 -0.64
C ASP A 163 17.04 -12.00 -0.06
N ALA A 164 18.33 -11.67 -0.04
CA ALA A 164 19.37 -12.47 0.63
C ALA A 164 20.65 -11.64 0.86
N ILE A 165 21.68 -12.30 1.38
CA ILE A 165 23.02 -11.70 1.52
C ILE A 165 23.64 -11.54 0.13
N LYS A 166 24.33 -10.42 -0.09
CA LYS A 166 24.89 -9.96 -1.37
C LYS A 166 25.79 -10.99 -2.07
N ILE A 167 26.50 -11.83 -1.33
CA ILE A 167 27.37 -12.87 -1.91
C ILE A 167 26.61 -13.93 -2.73
N TYR A 168 25.29 -14.05 -2.51
CA TYR A 168 24.42 -15.00 -3.20
C TYR A 168 23.67 -14.40 -4.40
N VAL A 169 24.00 -13.18 -4.81
CA VAL A 169 23.33 -12.52 -5.95
C VAL A 169 23.32 -13.39 -7.22
N PRO A 170 24.37 -14.12 -7.60
CA PRO A 170 24.32 -14.98 -8.77
C PRO A 170 23.21 -16.05 -8.68
N GLN A 171 23.09 -16.73 -7.53
CA GLN A 171 22.06 -17.73 -7.28
C GLN A 171 20.66 -17.10 -7.24
N MET A 172 20.55 -15.89 -6.64
CA MET A 172 19.27 -15.16 -6.56
C MET A 172 18.76 -14.81 -7.96
N VAL A 173 19.62 -14.28 -8.84
CA VAL A 173 19.26 -13.92 -10.23
C VAL A 173 18.83 -15.16 -10.99
N GLU A 174 19.63 -16.24 -10.95
CA GLU A 174 19.34 -17.47 -11.67
C GLU A 174 17.99 -18.07 -11.22
N LEU A 175 17.74 -18.16 -9.92
CA LEU A 175 16.51 -18.75 -9.40
C LEU A 175 15.29 -17.86 -9.67
N LEU A 176 15.42 -16.57 -9.52
CA LEU A 176 14.34 -15.61 -9.81
C LEU A 176 13.94 -15.65 -11.29
N VAL A 177 14.93 -15.57 -12.18
CA VAL A 177 14.70 -15.65 -13.64
C VAL A 177 14.09 -16.99 -14.03
N ASP A 178 14.60 -18.12 -13.51
CA ASP A 178 14.07 -19.44 -13.80
C ASP A 178 12.60 -19.58 -13.34
N SER A 179 12.28 -19.07 -12.15
CA SER A 179 10.92 -19.14 -11.60
C SER A 179 9.90 -18.32 -12.41
N VAL A 180 10.31 -17.20 -12.99
CA VAL A 180 9.41 -16.33 -13.75
C VAL A 180 9.33 -16.75 -15.22
N ARG A 181 10.44 -17.18 -15.80
CA ARG A 181 10.56 -17.48 -17.22
C ARG A 181 10.13 -18.91 -17.59
N ASN A 182 10.40 -19.87 -16.71
CA ASN A 182 10.26 -21.31 -17.00
C ASN A 182 9.24 -22.04 -16.08
N PRO A 183 8.12 -21.42 -15.65
CA PRO A 183 7.14 -22.16 -14.86
C PRO A 183 6.57 -23.33 -15.67
N VAL A 184 6.21 -24.43 -14.99
CA VAL A 184 5.65 -25.63 -15.65
C VAL A 184 4.15 -25.76 -15.44
N PHE A 185 3.60 -25.18 -14.39
CA PHE A 185 2.17 -25.25 -14.02
C PHE A 185 1.65 -26.69 -13.98
N LEU A 186 2.26 -27.55 -13.15
CA LEU A 186 1.82 -28.93 -13.00
C LEU A 186 0.37 -28.98 -12.50
N ASP A 187 -0.50 -29.77 -13.12
CA ASP A 187 -1.93 -29.82 -12.81
C ASP A 187 -2.23 -30.03 -11.32
N TRP A 188 -1.43 -30.88 -10.66
CA TRP A 188 -1.60 -31.13 -9.23
C TRP A 188 -1.17 -29.92 -8.35
N GLU A 189 -0.16 -29.14 -8.77
CA GLU A 189 0.23 -27.89 -8.06
C GLU A 189 -0.83 -26.82 -8.26
N VAL A 190 -1.31 -26.67 -9.49
CA VAL A 190 -2.41 -25.73 -9.83
C VAL A 190 -3.66 -26.08 -9.03
N SER A 191 -4.09 -27.36 -9.05
CA SER A 191 -5.26 -27.81 -8.30
C SER A 191 -5.13 -27.58 -6.79
N ALA A 192 -3.93 -27.83 -6.22
CA ALA A 192 -3.68 -27.61 -4.80
C ALA A 192 -3.76 -26.12 -4.41
N GLU A 193 -3.27 -25.19 -5.26
CA GLU A 193 -3.39 -23.76 -4.99
C GLU A 193 -4.83 -23.26 -5.22
N MET A 194 -5.55 -23.81 -6.21
CA MET A 194 -6.97 -23.50 -6.42
C MET A 194 -7.83 -23.86 -5.20
N GLU A 195 -7.58 -25.01 -4.55
CA GLU A 195 -8.30 -25.38 -3.33
C GLU A 195 -7.99 -24.41 -2.18
N LYS A 196 -6.74 -23.96 -2.03
CA LYS A 196 -6.40 -22.93 -1.03
C LYS A 196 -7.09 -21.59 -1.31
N ILE A 197 -7.18 -21.20 -2.59
CA ILE A 197 -7.91 -19.99 -3.00
C ILE A 197 -9.40 -20.12 -2.67
N LYS A 198 -10.03 -21.27 -2.87
CA LYS A 198 -11.43 -21.52 -2.46
C LYS A 198 -11.60 -21.35 -0.94
N GLU A 199 -10.67 -21.86 -0.16
CA GLU A 199 -10.69 -21.66 1.30
C GLU A 199 -10.53 -20.17 1.66
N GLU A 200 -9.63 -19.44 0.99
CA GLU A 200 -9.45 -18.00 1.18
C GLU A 200 -10.73 -17.21 0.82
N ILE A 201 -11.38 -17.54 -0.31
CA ILE A 201 -12.68 -16.95 -0.71
C ILE A 201 -13.73 -17.20 0.38
N GLY A 202 -13.83 -18.42 0.90
CA GLY A 202 -14.73 -18.74 2.01
C GLY A 202 -14.46 -17.94 3.30
N GLN A 203 -13.23 -17.42 3.45
CA GLN A 203 -12.84 -16.59 4.58
C GLN A 203 -12.92 -15.08 4.31
N LEU A 204 -13.25 -14.62 3.11
CA LEU A 204 -13.38 -13.20 2.77
C LEU A 204 -14.38 -12.46 3.67
N SER A 205 -15.44 -13.13 4.12
CA SER A 205 -16.40 -12.59 5.10
C SER A 205 -15.74 -12.16 6.42
N LYS A 206 -14.57 -12.73 6.76
CA LYS A 206 -13.79 -12.37 7.95
C LYS A 206 -12.92 -11.11 7.75
N ASN A 207 -12.82 -10.62 6.50
CA ASN A 207 -12.13 -9.37 6.14
C ASN A 207 -13.05 -8.45 5.34
N PRO A 208 -14.09 -7.87 5.97
CA PRO A 208 -15.06 -7.01 5.29
C PRO A 208 -14.41 -5.78 4.62
N GLN A 209 -13.34 -5.24 5.21
CA GLN A 209 -12.62 -4.11 4.64
C GLN A 209 -11.99 -4.47 3.29
N GLY A 210 -11.31 -5.62 3.20
CA GLY A 210 -10.72 -6.09 1.95
C GLY A 210 -11.79 -6.34 0.88
N LEU A 211 -12.90 -6.97 1.26
CA LEU A 211 -14.05 -7.21 0.37
C LEU A 211 -14.61 -5.90 -0.19
N LEU A 212 -14.84 -4.89 0.66
CA LEU A 212 -15.40 -3.61 0.21
C LEU A 212 -14.44 -2.83 -0.66
N LEU A 213 -13.13 -2.88 -0.39
CA LEU A 213 -12.14 -2.25 -1.26
C LEU A 213 -12.09 -2.87 -2.65
N GLU A 214 -12.33 -4.19 -2.79
CA GLU A 214 -12.49 -4.83 -4.10
C GLU A 214 -13.82 -4.44 -4.75
N ALA A 215 -14.90 -4.48 -4.00
CA ALA A 215 -16.24 -4.14 -4.48
C ALA A 215 -16.32 -2.69 -5.01
N ILE A 216 -15.61 -1.75 -4.39
CA ILE A 216 -15.54 -0.36 -4.88
C ILE A 216 -14.93 -0.27 -6.27
N HIS A 217 -13.92 -1.08 -6.60
CA HIS A 217 -13.34 -1.05 -7.93
C HIS A 217 -14.31 -1.62 -8.97
N SER A 218 -14.93 -2.75 -8.67
CA SER A 218 -15.88 -3.38 -9.60
C SER A 218 -17.18 -2.58 -9.78
N ALA A 219 -17.62 -1.84 -8.76
CA ALA A 219 -18.81 -0.99 -8.84
C ALA A 219 -18.53 0.40 -9.42
N GLY A 220 -17.31 0.92 -9.21
CA GLY A 220 -16.94 2.28 -9.59
C GLY A 220 -16.39 2.41 -11.00
N TYR A 221 -15.72 1.39 -11.52
CA TYR A 221 -15.15 1.40 -12.86
C TYR A 221 -15.94 0.52 -13.83
N SER A 222 -15.89 0.89 -15.10
CA SER A 222 -16.16 0.03 -16.25
C SER A 222 -14.85 -0.23 -17.01
N GLY A 223 -14.75 -1.40 -17.65
CA GLY A 223 -13.54 -1.81 -18.37
C GLY A 223 -12.50 -2.48 -17.46
N ALA A 224 -11.23 -2.34 -17.78
CA ALA A 224 -10.14 -3.15 -17.23
C ALA A 224 -9.93 -3.02 -15.72
N LEU A 225 -10.06 -1.82 -15.14
CA LEU A 225 -9.92 -1.61 -13.68
C LEU A 225 -11.08 -2.19 -12.86
N ALA A 226 -12.20 -2.54 -13.51
CA ALA A 226 -13.29 -3.26 -12.86
C ALA A 226 -12.97 -4.74 -12.63
N ASN A 227 -11.97 -5.30 -13.36
CA ASN A 227 -11.54 -6.68 -13.16
C ASN A 227 -11.09 -6.90 -11.71
N PRO A 228 -11.61 -7.95 -11.05
CA PRO A 228 -11.25 -8.20 -9.65
C PRO A 228 -9.78 -8.61 -9.53
N LEU A 229 -9.13 -8.16 -8.47
CA LEU A 229 -7.80 -8.65 -8.10
C LEU A 229 -7.89 -10.01 -7.42
N LEU A 230 -8.98 -10.27 -6.73
CA LEU A 230 -9.28 -11.57 -6.10
C LEU A 230 -10.23 -12.34 -7.00
N VAL A 231 -9.80 -13.53 -7.42
CA VAL A 231 -10.63 -14.41 -8.25
C VAL A 231 -11.94 -14.79 -7.54
N SER A 232 -13.04 -14.81 -8.27
CA SER A 232 -14.31 -15.35 -7.78
C SER A 232 -14.35 -16.88 -7.91
N GLU A 233 -15.16 -17.55 -7.11
CA GLU A 233 -15.31 -19.02 -7.17
C GLU A 233 -15.79 -19.49 -8.56
N SER A 234 -16.65 -18.73 -9.22
CA SER A 234 -17.13 -19.03 -10.57
C SER A 234 -16.02 -18.90 -11.63
N ALA A 235 -15.16 -17.88 -11.52
CA ALA A 235 -14.05 -17.67 -12.44
C ALA A 235 -12.94 -18.72 -12.25
N LEU A 236 -12.73 -19.17 -11.01
CA LEU A 236 -11.72 -20.17 -10.69
C LEU A 236 -11.93 -21.48 -11.47
N ASN A 237 -13.17 -21.86 -11.78
CA ASN A 237 -13.48 -23.05 -12.56
C ASN A 237 -13.03 -23.00 -14.03
N ASN A 238 -12.72 -21.81 -14.55
CA ASN A 238 -12.23 -21.61 -15.92
C ASN A 238 -10.70 -21.67 -16.00
N LEU A 239 -10.02 -21.59 -14.86
CA LEU A 239 -8.56 -21.58 -14.79
C LEU A 239 -7.98 -23.00 -14.78
N ASN A 240 -6.91 -23.21 -15.51
CA ASN A 240 -6.13 -24.44 -15.54
C ASN A 240 -4.68 -24.13 -15.96
N ALA A 241 -3.84 -25.14 -16.03
CA ALA A 241 -2.43 -25.00 -16.40
C ALA A 241 -2.23 -24.35 -17.78
N ASP A 242 -3.04 -24.71 -18.77
CA ASP A 242 -2.93 -24.19 -20.14
C ASP A 242 -3.26 -22.69 -20.19
N VAL A 243 -4.34 -22.27 -19.50
CA VAL A 243 -4.72 -20.85 -19.40
C VAL A 243 -3.63 -20.01 -18.75
N LEU A 244 -2.97 -20.53 -17.70
CA LEU A 244 -1.85 -19.84 -17.07
C LEU A 244 -0.63 -19.76 -17.99
N GLN A 245 -0.34 -20.85 -18.71
CA GLN A 245 0.77 -20.89 -19.65
C GLN A 245 0.57 -19.89 -20.79
N ASP A 246 -0.64 -19.86 -21.38
CA ASP A 246 -0.98 -18.93 -22.45
C ASP A 246 -0.91 -17.47 -21.97
N PHE A 247 -1.42 -17.19 -20.76
CA PHE A 247 -1.37 -15.86 -20.16
C PHE A 247 0.08 -15.38 -19.94
N VAL A 248 0.96 -16.27 -19.47
CA VAL A 248 2.39 -15.95 -19.29
C VAL A 248 3.07 -15.74 -20.65
N LEU A 249 2.81 -16.57 -21.65
CA LEU A 249 3.38 -16.41 -22.99
C LEU A 249 2.97 -15.07 -23.64
N GLU A 250 1.72 -14.66 -23.47
CA GLU A 250 1.20 -13.41 -24.03
C GLU A 250 1.74 -12.16 -23.33
N HIS A 251 1.86 -12.21 -21.99
CA HIS A 251 2.10 -11.01 -21.21
C HIS A 251 3.51 -10.86 -20.67
N TYR A 252 4.29 -11.95 -20.51
CA TYR A 252 5.63 -11.88 -19.94
C TYR A 252 6.71 -11.69 -21.00
N THR A 253 6.61 -10.59 -21.73
CA THR A 253 7.52 -10.24 -22.83
C THR A 253 8.59 -9.25 -22.38
N ALA A 254 9.77 -9.26 -23.03
CA ALA A 254 10.93 -8.50 -22.63
C ALA A 254 10.67 -6.99 -22.44
N PRO A 255 9.93 -6.27 -23.34
CA PRO A 255 9.69 -4.85 -23.17
C PRO A 255 8.78 -4.48 -21.97
N ARG A 256 8.06 -5.46 -21.42
CA ARG A 256 7.17 -5.31 -20.27
C ARG A 256 7.85 -5.61 -18.93
N MET A 257 9.13 -6.02 -18.97
CA MET A 257 9.86 -6.48 -17.79
C MET A 257 10.95 -5.51 -17.36
N VAL A 258 11.09 -5.36 -16.06
CA VAL A 258 12.19 -4.63 -15.41
C VAL A 258 12.80 -5.52 -14.33
N LEU A 259 14.09 -5.83 -14.46
CA LEU A 259 14.87 -6.45 -13.39
C LEU A 259 15.47 -5.33 -12.55
N ALA A 260 14.95 -5.14 -11.35
CA ALA A 260 15.41 -4.13 -10.43
C ALA A 260 16.22 -4.75 -9.28
N ALA A 261 17.24 -4.06 -8.84
CA ALA A 261 18.07 -4.49 -7.73
C ALA A 261 18.41 -3.35 -6.78
N SER A 262 18.54 -3.69 -5.51
CA SER A 262 19.04 -2.81 -4.47
C SER A 262 20.19 -3.49 -3.72
N GLY A 263 21.28 -2.73 -3.52
CA GLY A 263 22.45 -3.23 -2.81
C GLY A 263 23.54 -3.85 -3.71
N VAL A 264 23.39 -3.84 -5.03
CA VAL A 264 24.30 -4.53 -5.98
C VAL A 264 24.75 -3.56 -7.07
N GLU A 265 25.96 -3.73 -7.60
CA GLU A 265 26.42 -2.95 -8.75
C GLU A 265 25.72 -3.43 -10.05
N LEU A 266 25.40 -2.48 -10.94
CA LEU A 266 24.71 -2.77 -12.18
C LEU A 266 25.46 -3.78 -13.05
N GLU A 267 26.77 -3.63 -13.18
CA GLU A 267 27.58 -4.49 -14.06
C GLU A 267 27.61 -5.95 -13.58
N ASP A 268 27.58 -6.18 -12.26
CA ASP A 268 27.53 -7.50 -11.67
C ASP A 268 26.22 -8.21 -12.04
N ILE A 269 25.08 -7.53 -11.87
CA ILE A 269 23.77 -8.08 -12.24
C ILE A 269 23.66 -8.25 -13.75
N TYR A 270 24.12 -7.25 -14.52
CA TYR A 270 24.04 -7.28 -15.97
C TYR A 270 24.75 -8.52 -16.54
N SER A 271 25.99 -8.79 -16.07
CA SER A 271 26.78 -9.92 -16.55
C SER A 271 26.11 -11.30 -16.32
N ILE A 272 25.29 -11.42 -15.26
CA ILE A 272 24.59 -12.66 -14.90
C ILE A 272 23.22 -12.73 -15.61
N ALA A 273 22.51 -11.60 -15.68
CA ALA A 273 21.13 -11.58 -16.18
C ALA A 273 21.06 -11.54 -17.73
N GLU A 274 22.01 -10.90 -18.41
CA GLU A 274 22.03 -10.80 -19.87
C GLU A 274 21.93 -12.15 -20.56
N PRO A 275 22.77 -13.16 -20.26
CA PRO A 275 22.68 -14.48 -20.92
C PRO A 275 21.38 -15.22 -20.60
N LEU A 276 20.71 -14.91 -19.50
CA LEU A 276 19.46 -15.54 -19.07
C LEU A 276 18.20 -14.89 -19.65
N LEU A 277 18.29 -13.64 -20.12
CA LEU A 277 17.14 -12.82 -20.51
C LEU A 277 17.21 -12.27 -21.93
N SER A 278 18.38 -12.35 -22.59
CA SER A 278 18.60 -11.73 -23.91
C SER A 278 17.84 -12.41 -25.07
N ASP A 279 17.46 -13.66 -24.90
CA ASP A 279 16.71 -14.44 -25.89
C ASP A 279 15.18 -14.36 -25.72
N LEU A 280 14.68 -13.63 -24.72
CA LEU A 280 13.26 -13.31 -24.60
C LEU A 280 12.79 -12.53 -25.83
N GLU A 281 11.61 -12.87 -26.31
CA GLU A 281 11.05 -12.27 -27.52
C GLU A 281 10.74 -10.77 -27.30
N ARG A 282 11.12 -9.98 -28.30
CA ARG A 282 10.77 -8.56 -28.37
C ARG A 282 9.41 -8.42 -29.06
N VAL A 283 8.36 -8.33 -28.26
CA VAL A 283 7.00 -8.06 -28.75
C VAL A 283 6.68 -6.58 -28.54
N PRO A 284 6.06 -5.88 -29.51
CA PRO A 284 5.59 -4.51 -29.27
C PRO A 284 4.66 -4.43 -28.08
N LEU A 285 4.77 -3.35 -27.28
CA LEU A 285 3.85 -3.13 -26.16
C LEU A 285 2.41 -3.05 -26.69
N PRO A 286 1.48 -3.82 -26.15
CA PRO A 286 0.07 -3.69 -26.50
C PRO A 286 -0.46 -2.32 -26.04
N ALA A 287 -1.59 -1.89 -26.63
CA ALA A 287 -2.29 -0.73 -26.11
C ALA A 287 -2.77 -1.01 -24.67
N GLU A 288 -2.58 -0.02 -23.79
CA GLU A 288 -3.07 -0.14 -22.41
C GLU A 288 -4.60 -0.32 -22.40
N PRO A 289 -5.12 -1.28 -21.61
CA PRO A 289 -6.55 -1.48 -21.49
C PRO A 289 -7.22 -0.24 -20.88
N LYS A 290 -8.27 0.25 -21.49
CA LYS A 290 -8.98 1.46 -21.05
C LYS A 290 -9.98 1.15 -19.95
N SER A 291 -10.14 2.09 -19.07
CA SER A 291 -11.12 2.07 -17.99
C SER A 291 -11.79 3.44 -17.87
N GLU A 292 -13.04 3.43 -17.50
CA GLU A 292 -13.83 4.64 -17.27
C GLU A 292 -14.47 4.54 -15.88
N TYR A 293 -14.36 5.62 -15.12
CA TYR A 293 -15.03 5.67 -13.83
C TYR A 293 -16.47 6.15 -14.01
N VAL A 294 -17.40 5.36 -13.53
CA VAL A 294 -18.85 5.60 -13.69
C VAL A 294 -19.57 5.83 -12.36
N GLY A 295 -18.93 5.48 -11.26
CA GLY A 295 -19.58 5.40 -9.96
C GLY A 295 -20.58 4.24 -9.90
N GLY A 296 -21.11 3.96 -8.72
CA GLY A 296 -22.08 2.87 -8.57
C GLY A 296 -22.28 2.39 -7.14
N GLU A 297 -23.03 1.33 -7.00
CA GLU A 297 -23.34 0.75 -5.69
C GLU A 297 -23.05 -0.75 -5.67
N PHE A 298 -22.40 -1.20 -4.59
CA PHE A 298 -22.31 -2.59 -4.19
C PHE A 298 -22.95 -2.74 -2.80
N ARG A 299 -23.95 -3.61 -2.68
CA ARG A 299 -24.64 -3.86 -1.42
C ARG A 299 -24.80 -5.35 -1.20
N GLN A 300 -24.19 -5.87 -0.14
CA GLN A 300 -24.30 -7.26 0.25
C GLN A 300 -24.73 -7.39 1.70
N ARG A 301 -25.90 -7.96 1.90
CA ARG A 301 -26.38 -8.30 3.24
C ARG A 301 -25.73 -9.58 3.74
N ALA A 302 -25.26 -9.55 4.98
CA ALA A 302 -24.75 -10.72 5.69
C ALA A 302 -25.27 -10.69 7.14
N ASP A 303 -25.32 -11.84 7.76
CA ASP A 303 -25.64 -11.96 9.19
C ASP A 303 -24.42 -11.51 10.01
N SER A 304 -24.48 -10.28 10.51
CA SER A 304 -23.39 -9.63 11.22
C SER A 304 -23.95 -8.57 12.17
N ASP A 305 -23.39 -8.49 13.36
CA ASP A 305 -23.69 -7.42 14.34
C ASP A 305 -23.17 -6.04 13.91
N MET A 306 -22.47 -5.98 12.78
CA MET A 306 -21.81 -4.78 12.28
C MET A 306 -22.23 -4.46 10.85
N ALA A 307 -22.25 -3.16 10.55
CA ALA A 307 -22.31 -2.64 9.21
C ALA A 307 -20.92 -2.10 8.78
N HIS A 308 -20.48 -2.49 7.61
CA HIS A 308 -19.28 -2.01 6.98
C HIS A 308 -19.65 -1.21 5.74
N VAL A 309 -19.16 0.02 5.64
CA VAL A 309 -19.47 0.90 4.52
C VAL A 309 -18.17 1.53 4.00
N ALA A 310 -18.11 1.72 2.70
CA ALA A 310 -17.02 2.43 2.05
C ALA A 310 -17.57 3.36 0.99
N LEU A 311 -17.18 4.63 1.05
CA LEU A 311 -17.56 5.68 0.11
C LEU A 311 -16.30 6.14 -0.61
N ALA A 312 -16.30 6.07 -1.93
CA ALA A 312 -15.15 6.45 -2.74
C ALA A 312 -15.55 7.30 -3.95
N PHE A 313 -14.55 7.99 -4.48
CA PHE A 313 -14.64 8.87 -5.63
C PHE A 313 -13.39 8.71 -6.50
N GLU A 314 -13.52 9.03 -7.78
CA GLU A 314 -12.38 9.11 -8.68
C GLU A 314 -11.48 10.31 -8.38
N VAL A 315 -10.20 10.10 -8.59
CA VAL A 315 -9.19 11.16 -8.71
C VAL A 315 -8.48 10.99 -10.04
N PRO A 316 -8.77 11.83 -11.03
CA PRO A 316 -8.13 11.72 -12.34
C PRO A 316 -6.64 12.07 -12.27
N GLY A 317 -5.86 11.48 -13.18
CA GLY A 317 -4.43 11.78 -13.38
C GLY A 317 -3.47 10.69 -12.91
N GLY A 318 -3.83 9.91 -11.91
CA GLY A 318 -3.05 8.76 -11.44
C GLY A 318 -1.56 9.06 -11.18
N TRP A 319 -0.69 8.05 -11.37
CA TRP A 319 0.76 8.22 -11.21
C TRP A 319 1.38 9.13 -12.26
N ARG A 320 0.77 9.25 -13.45
CA ARG A 320 1.26 10.12 -14.53
C ARG A 320 1.10 11.61 -14.20
N ASP A 321 0.13 11.98 -13.39
CA ASP A 321 0.06 13.32 -12.75
C ASP A 321 0.72 13.25 -11.37
N GLU A 322 2.03 13.43 -11.34
CA GLU A 322 2.84 13.33 -10.13
C GLU A 322 2.33 14.21 -9.00
N LYS A 323 1.97 15.46 -9.32
CA LYS A 323 1.48 16.40 -8.31
C LYS A 323 0.16 15.92 -7.71
N ALA A 324 -0.76 15.41 -8.52
CA ALA A 324 -2.01 14.84 -8.05
C ALA A 324 -1.77 13.59 -7.19
N ALA A 325 -0.89 12.68 -7.62
CA ALA A 325 -0.57 11.46 -6.88
C ALA A 325 0.06 11.75 -5.50
N ILE A 326 1.02 12.69 -5.43
CA ILE A 326 1.65 13.12 -4.18
C ILE A 326 0.60 13.81 -3.27
N THR A 327 -0.21 14.71 -3.83
CA THR A 327 -1.26 15.40 -3.07
C THR A 327 -2.27 14.40 -2.51
N LEU A 328 -2.65 13.39 -3.29
CA LEU A 328 -3.57 12.34 -2.85
C LEU A 328 -2.98 11.48 -1.72
N THR A 329 -1.70 11.13 -1.83
CA THR A 329 -0.98 10.41 -0.77
C THR A 329 -0.92 11.23 0.52
N LEU A 330 -0.61 12.52 0.40
CA LEU A 330 -0.60 13.47 1.52
C LEU A 330 -1.99 13.63 2.14
N LEU A 331 -3.03 13.74 1.31
CA LEU A 331 -4.42 13.83 1.74
C LEU A 331 -4.85 12.58 2.53
N GLN A 332 -4.43 11.38 2.12
CA GLN A 332 -4.73 10.16 2.87
C GLN A 332 -4.14 10.21 4.28
N ILE A 333 -2.91 10.70 4.43
CA ILE A 333 -2.25 10.83 5.73
C ILE A 333 -2.90 11.93 6.57
N LEU A 334 -3.24 13.07 5.96
CA LEU A 334 -3.94 14.18 6.61
C LEU A 334 -5.30 13.74 7.16
N MET A 335 -6.08 13.05 6.35
CA MET A 335 -7.37 12.49 6.75
C MET A 335 -7.17 11.38 7.79
N GLY A 336 -6.31 10.41 7.51
CA GLY A 336 -5.90 9.35 8.42
C GLY A 336 -7.06 8.52 8.93
N GLY A 337 -7.26 8.51 10.23
CA GLY A 337 -8.25 7.67 10.89
C GLY A 337 -7.68 6.32 11.36
N GLY A 338 -8.54 5.37 11.67
CA GLY A 338 -8.14 4.04 12.16
C GLY A 338 -9.23 3.33 12.95
N GLY A 339 -8.84 2.43 13.85
CA GLY A 339 -9.75 1.75 14.78
C GLY A 339 -9.94 2.55 16.07
N SER A 340 -11.16 2.57 16.61
CA SER A 340 -11.50 3.27 17.86
C SER A 340 -10.80 2.66 19.08
N PHE A 341 -10.51 1.37 19.04
CA PHE A 341 -9.79 0.64 20.10
C PHE A 341 -8.27 0.65 19.93
N SER A 342 -7.74 1.53 19.08
CA SER A 342 -6.29 1.71 19.02
C SER A 342 -5.81 2.20 20.38
N ALA A 343 -4.86 1.50 20.96
CA ALA A 343 -4.27 1.88 22.26
C ALA A 343 -3.53 3.24 22.23
N GLY A 344 -3.58 3.94 21.08
CA GLY A 344 -2.88 5.19 20.85
C GLY A 344 -1.36 5.02 20.90
N GLY A 345 -0.68 6.14 21.00
CA GLY A 345 0.78 6.20 21.13
C GLY A 345 1.44 6.90 19.94
N PRO A 346 2.75 7.15 20.03
CA PRO A 346 3.51 7.81 18.96
C PRO A 346 3.37 7.10 17.61
N GLY A 347 3.16 7.83 16.55
CA GLY A 347 3.05 7.29 15.19
C GLY A 347 1.70 6.62 14.84
N LYS A 348 0.69 6.67 15.73
CA LYS A 348 -0.63 6.04 15.52
C LYS A 348 -1.66 6.95 14.83
N GLY A 349 -1.26 8.13 14.38
CA GLY A 349 -2.14 9.03 13.63
C GLY A 349 -3.26 9.70 14.45
N MET A 350 -3.13 9.76 15.77
CA MET A 350 -4.14 10.34 16.68
C MET A 350 -4.44 11.83 16.43
N HIS A 351 -3.57 12.53 15.71
CA HIS A 351 -3.75 13.91 15.29
C HIS A 351 -4.36 14.04 13.89
N SER A 352 -4.62 12.92 13.21
CA SER A 352 -5.27 12.96 11.91
C SER A 352 -6.71 13.45 12.04
N ARG A 353 -7.19 14.03 10.94
CA ARG A 353 -8.50 14.71 10.91
C ARG A 353 -9.65 13.79 11.30
N LEU A 354 -9.74 12.60 10.69
CA LEU A 354 -10.83 11.65 10.97
C LEU A 354 -10.76 11.10 12.39
N TYR A 355 -9.55 10.90 12.92
CA TYR A 355 -9.41 10.46 14.31
C TYR A 355 -9.89 11.53 15.27
N ALA A 356 -9.38 12.77 15.12
CA ALA A 356 -9.67 13.85 16.06
C ALA A 356 -11.14 14.32 16.02
N ARG A 357 -11.77 14.33 14.83
CA ARG A 357 -13.09 14.95 14.62
C ARG A 357 -14.24 13.94 14.56
N VAL A 358 -13.93 12.65 14.33
CA VAL A 358 -14.97 11.64 14.17
C VAL A 358 -14.79 10.51 15.17
N LEU A 359 -13.68 9.78 15.16
CA LEU A 359 -13.49 8.63 16.05
C LEU A 359 -13.53 8.98 17.54
N ASN A 360 -13.02 10.15 17.92
CA ASN A 360 -13.07 10.62 19.33
C ASN A 360 -14.47 11.02 19.80
N GLU A 361 -15.36 11.36 18.87
CA GLU A 361 -16.70 11.87 19.21
C GLU A 361 -17.76 10.77 19.20
N TYR A 362 -17.62 9.78 18.31
CA TYR A 362 -18.67 8.77 18.05
C TYR A 362 -18.22 7.35 18.44
N GLN A 363 -18.64 6.89 19.59
CA GLN A 363 -18.30 5.57 20.14
C GLN A 363 -18.89 4.39 19.35
N GLN A 364 -19.91 4.64 18.52
CA GLN A 364 -20.54 3.65 17.67
C GLN A 364 -19.66 3.20 16.50
N LEU A 365 -18.63 4.00 16.18
CA LEU A 365 -17.66 3.70 15.14
C LEU A 365 -16.53 2.81 15.70
N GLN A 366 -16.38 1.62 15.16
CA GLN A 366 -15.22 0.76 15.48
C GLN A 366 -14.00 1.11 14.64
N SER A 367 -14.22 1.51 13.38
CA SER A 367 -13.17 1.98 12.49
C SER A 367 -13.71 3.07 11.57
N PHE A 368 -12.87 4.08 11.31
CA PHE A 368 -13.17 5.16 10.37
C PHE A 368 -11.85 5.66 9.80
N SER A 369 -11.57 5.37 8.53
CA SER A 369 -10.25 5.62 7.95
C SER A 369 -10.33 5.97 6.47
N ALA A 370 -9.44 6.87 6.04
CA ALA A 370 -9.25 7.19 4.65
C ALA A 370 -8.42 6.12 3.94
N PHE A 371 -8.74 5.85 2.69
CA PHE A 371 -7.96 5.00 1.80
C PHE A 371 -7.80 5.64 0.43
N ASN A 372 -6.77 5.25 -0.30
CA ASN A 372 -6.60 5.58 -1.70
C ASN A 372 -6.17 4.36 -2.51
N SER A 373 -6.41 4.41 -3.80
CA SER A 373 -5.81 3.52 -4.81
C SER A 373 -5.38 4.39 -5.98
N VAL A 374 -4.10 4.34 -6.35
CA VAL A 374 -3.58 5.14 -7.46
C VAL A 374 -3.13 4.18 -8.55
N PHE A 375 -3.57 4.42 -9.77
CA PHE A 375 -3.25 3.69 -10.99
C PHE A 375 -2.47 4.62 -11.93
N ASN A 376 -2.12 4.14 -13.12
CA ASN A 376 -1.32 4.93 -14.05
C ASN A 376 -2.01 6.24 -14.45
N ASP A 377 -3.31 6.19 -14.82
CA ASP A 377 -4.06 7.34 -15.36
C ASP A 377 -5.16 7.87 -14.43
N THR A 378 -5.52 7.12 -13.40
CA THR A 378 -6.62 7.47 -12.49
C THR A 378 -6.33 6.96 -11.09
N GLY A 379 -7.19 7.29 -10.14
CA GLY A 379 -7.13 6.79 -8.79
C GLY A 379 -8.47 6.86 -8.09
N LEU A 380 -8.55 6.26 -6.92
CA LEU A 380 -9.68 6.34 -6.01
C LEU A 380 -9.24 6.92 -4.68
N PHE A 381 -10.08 7.77 -4.14
CA PHE A 381 -9.98 8.23 -2.75
C PHE A 381 -11.31 7.99 -2.04
N GLY A 382 -11.24 7.50 -0.81
CA GLY A 382 -12.47 7.21 -0.08
C GLY A 382 -12.28 7.09 1.41
N ILE A 383 -13.41 6.88 2.09
CA ILE A 383 -13.49 6.64 3.54
C ILE A 383 -14.18 5.30 3.76
N TYR A 384 -13.55 4.47 4.56
CA TYR A 384 -14.11 3.22 5.07
C TYR A 384 -14.56 3.42 6.52
N ALA A 385 -15.73 2.89 6.86
CA ALA A 385 -16.25 2.85 8.22
C ALA A 385 -16.76 1.46 8.59
N SER A 386 -16.52 1.07 9.84
CA SER A 386 -17.13 -0.07 10.50
C SER A 386 -17.88 0.43 11.72
N THR A 387 -19.18 0.12 11.83
CA THR A 387 -20.08 0.71 12.81
C THR A 387 -21.23 -0.24 13.19
N THR A 388 -21.97 0.11 14.23
CA THR A 388 -23.24 -0.57 14.51
C THR A 388 -24.26 -0.30 13.38
N PRO A 389 -25.17 -1.23 13.08
CA PRO A 389 -26.10 -1.10 11.95
C PRO A 389 -26.94 0.18 11.98
N GLU A 390 -27.41 0.59 13.17
CA GLU A 390 -28.25 1.78 13.34
C GLU A 390 -27.49 3.08 13.01
N PHE A 391 -26.17 3.06 13.14
CA PHE A 391 -25.33 4.24 12.93
C PHE A 391 -24.75 4.34 11.50
N SER A 392 -25.03 3.36 10.63
CA SER A 392 -24.45 3.27 9.28
C SER A 392 -24.79 4.47 8.40
N GLY A 393 -26.03 4.95 8.44
CA GLY A 393 -26.44 6.17 7.74
C GLY A 393 -25.71 7.41 8.24
N LYS A 394 -25.54 7.53 9.57
CA LYS A 394 -24.78 8.65 10.16
C LYS A 394 -23.30 8.58 9.84
N ALA A 395 -22.70 7.38 9.80
CA ALA A 395 -21.32 7.18 9.40
C ALA A 395 -21.05 7.69 7.97
N LEU A 396 -21.97 7.41 7.04
CA LEU A 396 -21.88 7.91 5.65
C LEU A 396 -22.07 9.43 5.58
N GLU A 397 -22.99 10.01 6.36
CA GLU A 397 -23.14 11.46 6.46
C GLU A 397 -21.87 12.13 6.97
N LEU A 398 -21.21 11.55 8.00
CA LEU A 398 -19.94 12.04 8.53
C LEU A 398 -18.82 11.92 7.48
N ALA A 399 -18.76 10.82 6.74
CA ALA A 399 -17.80 10.64 5.65
C ALA A 399 -17.99 11.70 4.56
N ALA A 400 -19.23 11.91 4.12
CA ALA A 400 -19.56 12.93 3.13
C ALA A 400 -19.20 14.33 3.62
N ARG A 401 -19.53 14.68 4.87
CA ARG A 401 -19.19 15.95 5.48
C ARG A 401 -17.69 16.21 5.47
N GLU A 402 -16.87 15.26 5.90
CA GLU A 402 -15.43 15.43 5.94
C GLU A 402 -14.83 15.56 4.52
N LEU A 403 -15.36 14.86 3.52
CA LEU A 403 -14.96 15.00 2.11
C LEU A 403 -15.33 16.37 1.53
N ILE A 404 -16.51 16.90 1.84
CA ILE A 404 -16.94 18.25 1.43
C ILE A 404 -16.10 19.32 2.15
N GLU A 405 -15.77 19.12 3.41
CA GLU A 405 -14.94 20.09 4.14
C GLU A 405 -13.53 20.21 3.58
N ILE A 406 -12.88 19.11 3.16
CA ILE A 406 -11.55 19.20 2.53
C ILE A 406 -11.58 19.89 1.16
N SER A 407 -12.70 19.85 0.45
CA SER A 407 -12.89 20.57 -0.81
C SER A 407 -13.08 22.08 -0.60
N THR A 408 -13.39 22.50 0.62
CA THR A 408 -13.70 23.88 0.96
C THR A 408 -12.45 24.60 1.45
N ARG A 409 -12.06 25.69 0.76
CA ARG A 409 -10.90 26.50 1.14
C ARG A 409 -11.02 27.03 2.58
N GLY A 410 -9.92 26.95 3.33
CA GLY A 410 -9.84 27.44 4.72
C GLY A 410 -10.38 26.47 5.77
N LYS A 411 -10.86 25.29 5.39
CA LYS A 411 -11.33 24.26 6.34
C LYS A 411 -10.21 23.30 6.79
N VAL A 412 -9.11 23.27 6.08
CA VAL A 412 -7.87 22.58 6.47
C VAL A 412 -6.90 23.61 7.01
N SER A 413 -6.32 23.36 8.18
CA SER A 413 -5.36 24.26 8.80
C SER A 413 -3.92 24.02 8.33
N ASN A 414 -3.08 25.05 8.41
CA ASN A 414 -1.64 24.91 8.15
C ASN A 414 -0.98 23.86 9.06
N LEU A 415 -1.46 23.72 10.30
CA LEU A 415 -0.93 22.75 11.25
C LEU A 415 -1.24 21.30 10.83
N GLU A 416 -2.47 21.03 10.36
CA GLU A 416 -2.83 19.70 9.81
C GLU A 416 -1.96 19.37 8.61
N LEU A 417 -1.81 20.32 7.68
CA LEU A 417 -0.98 20.13 6.48
C LEU A 417 0.51 19.90 6.84
N SER A 418 1.08 20.71 7.74
CA SER A 418 2.47 20.55 8.16
C SER A 418 2.72 19.19 8.80
N ARG A 419 1.84 18.73 9.70
CA ARG A 419 1.93 17.40 10.33
C ARG A 419 1.83 16.28 9.30
N ALA A 420 0.93 16.40 8.33
CA ALA A 420 0.80 15.43 7.26
C ALA A 420 2.07 15.34 6.40
N LYS A 421 2.68 16.49 6.06
CA LYS A 421 3.96 16.53 5.31
C LYS A 421 5.07 15.82 6.05
N GLU A 422 5.30 16.15 7.31
CA GLU A 422 6.34 15.51 8.12
C GLU A 422 6.09 14.00 8.28
N SER A 423 4.84 13.60 8.51
CA SER A 423 4.46 12.19 8.60
C SER A 423 4.69 11.45 7.27
N THR A 424 4.39 12.09 6.14
CA THR A 424 4.60 11.52 4.79
C THR A 424 6.09 11.34 4.52
N LYS A 425 6.90 12.38 4.74
CA LYS A 425 8.36 12.33 4.57
C LYS A 425 8.98 11.25 5.44
N SER A 426 8.63 11.21 6.72
CA SER A 426 9.10 10.19 7.65
C SER A 426 8.73 8.76 7.21
N ALA A 427 7.48 8.54 6.79
CA ALA A 427 7.04 7.23 6.32
C ALA A 427 7.80 6.77 5.07
N VAL A 428 8.08 7.67 4.14
CA VAL A 428 8.86 7.36 2.94
C VAL A 428 10.29 6.99 3.28
N LEU A 429 10.96 7.83 4.07
CA LEU A 429 12.35 7.59 4.45
C LEU A 429 12.52 6.28 5.24
N MET A 430 11.64 6.02 6.22
CA MET A 430 11.68 4.76 6.97
C MET A 430 11.40 3.53 6.10
N ASN A 431 10.55 3.64 5.09
CA ASN A 431 10.28 2.54 4.17
C ASN A 431 11.50 2.25 3.26
N LEU A 432 12.23 3.27 2.86
CA LEU A 432 13.42 3.13 2.01
C LEU A 432 14.65 2.57 2.74
N GLU A 433 14.60 2.37 4.06
CA GLU A 433 15.59 1.58 4.79
C GLU A 433 15.54 0.08 4.41
N SER A 434 14.40 -0.41 3.91
CA SER A 434 14.24 -1.79 3.46
C SER A 434 14.72 -1.96 2.02
N ARG A 435 15.73 -2.80 1.78
CA ARG A 435 16.25 -3.10 0.43
C ARG A 435 15.17 -3.66 -0.50
N MET A 436 14.26 -4.48 0.02
CA MET A 436 13.13 -4.99 -0.73
C MET A 436 12.23 -3.86 -1.23
N ILE A 437 11.90 -2.90 -0.35
CA ILE A 437 11.06 -1.76 -0.75
C ILE A 437 11.79 -0.86 -1.75
N VAL A 438 13.10 -0.66 -1.61
CA VAL A 438 13.90 0.07 -2.61
C VAL A 438 13.87 -0.63 -3.97
N SER A 439 14.08 -1.95 -4.01
CA SER A 439 14.01 -2.73 -5.25
C SER A 439 12.61 -2.64 -5.90
N GLU A 440 11.55 -2.74 -5.09
CA GLU A 440 10.17 -2.59 -5.55
C GLU A 440 9.90 -1.18 -6.07
N ASP A 441 10.38 -0.15 -5.38
CA ASP A 441 10.23 1.25 -5.78
C ASP A 441 10.93 1.51 -7.13
N ILE A 442 12.18 1.03 -7.30
CA ILE A 442 12.91 1.11 -8.55
C ILE A 442 12.12 0.45 -9.69
N GLY A 443 11.71 -0.81 -9.50
CA GLY A 443 11.03 -1.59 -10.54
C GLY A 443 9.72 -0.96 -10.98
N ARG A 444 8.89 -0.53 -10.04
CA ARG A 444 7.59 0.10 -10.31
C ARG A 444 7.73 1.47 -10.96
N GLN A 445 8.69 2.30 -10.54
CA GLN A 445 8.95 3.59 -11.17
C GLN A 445 9.45 3.42 -12.61
N PHE A 446 10.34 2.45 -12.88
CA PHE A 446 10.78 2.17 -14.24
C PHE A 446 9.66 1.65 -15.15
N LEU A 447 8.74 0.82 -14.63
CA LEU A 447 7.56 0.42 -15.41
C LEU A 447 6.68 1.63 -15.75
N THR A 448 6.47 2.56 -14.80
CA THR A 448 5.55 3.69 -14.97
C THR A 448 6.18 4.87 -15.68
N TYR A 449 7.40 5.30 -15.27
CA TYR A 449 8.04 6.55 -15.72
C TYR A 449 9.23 6.33 -16.66
N LYS A 450 9.72 5.09 -16.80
CA LYS A 450 10.97 4.71 -17.48
C LYS A 450 12.25 5.31 -16.84
N GLU A 451 12.10 5.88 -15.65
CA GLU A 451 13.18 6.44 -14.84
C GLU A 451 12.88 6.30 -13.35
N ARG A 452 13.88 6.41 -12.50
CA ARG A 452 13.71 6.55 -11.06
C ARG A 452 13.96 7.99 -10.64
N LYS A 453 12.98 8.60 -10.00
CA LYS A 453 13.10 9.93 -9.42
C LYS A 453 13.84 9.84 -8.07
N PRO A 454 14.82 10.72 -7.82
CA PRO A 454 15.52 10.78 -6.55
C PRO A 454 14.55 11.03 -5.38
N VAL A 455 14.89 10.50 -4.20
CA VAL A 455 14.04 10.68 -3.00
C VAL A 455 13.89 12.16 -2.65
N GLU A 456 14.94 12.97 -2.84
CA GLU A 456 14.93 14.42 -2.60
C GLU A 456 13.90 15.13 -3.47
N HIS A 457 13.69 14.66 -4.72
CA HIS A 457 12.64 15.19 -5.58
C HIS A 457 11.26 14.99 -4.97
N PHE A 458 10.99 13.79 -4.42
CA PHE A 458 9.74 13.50 -3.74
C PHE A 458 9.57 14.34 -2.46
N LEU A 459 10.61 14.45 -1.63
CA LEU A 459 10.56 15.25 -0.40
C LEU A 459 10.26 16.72 -0.71
N LYS A 460 10.92 17.27 -1.73
CA LYS A 460 10.68 18.63 -2.21
C LYS A 460 9.26 18.80 -2.74
N ALA A 461 8.77 17.86 -3.54
CA ALA A 461 7.42 17.91 -4.07
C ALA A 461 6.37 17.86 -2.94
N VAL A 462 6.58 17.09 -1.87
CA VAL A 462 5.73 17.11 -0.67
C VAL A 462 5.74 18.48 -0.01
N ASP A 463 6.91 19.13 0.11
CA ASP A 463 7.03 20.45 0.73
C ASP A 463 6.35 21.56 -0.11
N GLU A 464 6.28 21.42 -1.42
CA GLU A 464 5.63 22.36 -2.34
C GLU A 464 4.10 22.30 -2.31
N ILE A 465 3.49 21.23 -1.80
CA ILE A 465 2.02 21.12 -1.71
C ILE A 465 1.46 22.19 -0.78
N SER A 466 0.47 22.94 -1.26
CA SER A 466 -0.21 24.01 -0.52
C SER A 466 -1.62 23.60 -0.08
N LEU A 467 -2.23 24.41 0.80
CA LEU A 467 -3.64 24.26 1.17
C LEU A 467 -4.59 24.40 -0.03
N ASN A 468 -4.20 25.18 -1.04
CA ASN A 468 -4.98 25.29 -2.27
C ASN A 468 -4.95 24.00 -3.08
N ASP A 469 -3.80 23.33 -3.17
CA ASP A 469 -3.69 22.03 -3.86
C ASP A 469 -4.57 20.97 -3.18
N ILE A 470 -4.61 20.95 -1.84
CA ILE A 470 -5.51 20.08 -1.08
C ILE A 470 -6.98 20.38 -1.39
N ALA A 471 -7.38 21.65 -1.42
CA ALA A 471 -8.75 22.02 -1.74
C ALA A 471 -9.11 21.70 -3.20
N GLU A 472 -8.20 21.93 -4.14
CA GLU A 472 -8.41 21.61 -5.57
C GLU A 472 -8.58 20.10 -5.80
N ILE A 473 -7.74 19.25 -5.19
CA ILE A 473 -7.94 17.80 -5.30
C ILE A 473 -9.22 17.36 -4.59
N GLY A 474 -9.56 17.97 -3.43
CA GLY A 474 -10.83 17.77 -2.76
C GLY A 474 -12.03 18.10 -3.64
N GLN A 475 -11.97 19.21 -4.39
CA GLN A 475 -13.02 19.58 -5.36
C GLN A 475 -13.14 18.56 -6.50
N LYS A 476 -12.01 18.09 -7.05
CA LYS A 476 -12.01 17.02 -8.07
C LYS A 476 -12.69 15.75 -7.54
N ILE A 477 -12.37 15.34 -6.30
CA ILE A 477 -12.95 14.18 -5.63
C ILE A 477 -14.48 14.32 -5.59
N VAL A 478 -15.02 15.38 -4.97
CA VAL A 478 -16.46 15.52 -4.77
C VAL A 478 -17.24 15.84 -6.05
N SER A 479 -16.56 16.20 -7.14
CA SER A 479 -17.18 16.46 -8.45
C SER A 479 -17.43 15.19 -9.26
N SER A 480 -16.77 14.07 -8.90
CA SER A 480 -16.99 12.78 -9.56
C SER A 480 -18.21 12.06 -8.95
N PRO A 481 -18.85 11.13 -9.68
CA PRO A 481 -19.93 10.33 -9.12
C PRO A 481 -19.42 9.52 -7.92
N PRO A 482 -20.20 9.37 -6.82
CA PRO A 482 -19.79 8.52 -5.71
C PRO A 482 -19.83 7.03 -6.07
N THR A 483 -18.99 6.23 -5.43
CA THR A 483 -19.13 4.77 -5.36
C THR A 483 -19.37 4.38 -3.92
N LEU A 484 -20.46 3.66 -3.67
CA LEU A 484 -20.84 3.15 -2.35
C LEU A 484 -20.67 1.64 -2.32
N ALA A 485 -19.92 1.12 -1.36
CA ALA A 485 -19.92 -0.31 -1.07
C ALA A 485 -20.34 -0.55 0.38
N SER A 486 -21.20 -1.56 0.61
CA SER A 486 -21.72 -1.90 1.94
C SER A 486 -21.83 -3.41 2.13
N TYR A 487 -21.51 -3.87 3.36
CA TYR A 487 -21.51 -5.28 3.74
C TYR A 487 -21.92 -5.44 5.21
N GLY A 488 -22.60 -6.55 5.51
CA GLY A 488 -23.09 -6.89 6.85
C GLY A 488 -24.58 -6.55 7.03
N ASP A 489 -24.99 -6.04 8.18
CA ASP A 489 -26.35 -5.52 8.34
C ASP A 489 -26.46 -4.13 7.71
N VAL A 490 -26.88 -4.12 6.47
CA VAL A 490 -26.99 -2.93 5.61
C VAL A 490 -28.40 -2.32 5.59
N THR A 491 -29.27 -2.72 6.52
CA THR A 491 -30.68 -2.30 6.55
C THR A 491 -30.84 -0.77 6.66
N ASN A 492 -29.98 -0.13 7.44
CA ASN A 492 -30.00 1.32 7.67
C ASN A 492 -29.05 2.12 6.77
N VAL A 493 -28.39 1.46 5.81
CA VAL A 493 -27.55 2.14 4.82
C VAL A 493 -28.47 2.88 3.84
N PRO A 494 -28.30 4.21 3.66
CA PRO A 494 -29.13 4.99 2.75
C PRO A 494 -29.02 4.50 1.30
N SER A 495 -30.04 4.80 0.49
CA SER A 495 -29.98 4.49 -0.94
C SER A 495 -28.89 5.29 -1.64
N TYR A 496 -28.35 4.73 -2.71
CA TYR A 496 -27.35 5.38 -3.54
C TYR A 496 -27.79 6.78 -4.01
N ASP A 497 -29.04 6.92 -4.46
CA ASP A 497 -29.59 8.20 -4.91
C ASP A 497 -29.65 9.24 -3.79
N SER A 498 -29.97 8.82 -2.55
CA SER A 498 -29.97 9.72 -1.40
C SER A 498 -28.57 10.23 -1.08
N LEU A 499 -27.57 9.34 -1.16
CA LEU A 499 -26.18 9.70 -0.94
C LEU A 499 -25.65 10.62 -2.05
N ARG A 500 -25.96 10.32 -3.31
CA ARG A 500 -25.55 11.13 -4.47
C ARG A 500 -26.03 12.58 -4.36
N ARG A 501 -27.24 12.81 -3.85
CA ARG A 501 -27.81 14.16 -3.68
C ARG A 501 -27.05 15.02 -2.67
N ILE A 502 -26.22 14.45 -1.79
CA ILE A 502 -25.41 15.23 -0.85
C ILE A 502 -24.27 15.96 -1.58
N PHE A 503 -23.85 15.45 -2.74
CA PHE A 503 -22.73 15.98 -3.52
C PHE A 503 -23.17 16.77 -4.75
N LEU A 504 -24.48 16.85 -5.04
CA LEU A 504 -25.07 17.67 -6.10
C LEU A 504 -25.50 19.05 -5.55
#